data_aa840313a2ad9a0a2a5d136f35cec8ac
#
_entry.id   aa840313a2ad9a0a2a5d136f35cec8ac
#
_cell.length_a   1.000
_cell.length_b   1.000
_cell.length_c   1.000
_cell.angle_alpha   90.00
_cell.angle_beta   90.00
_cell.angle_gamma   90.00
#
_symmetry.space_group_name_H-M   'P 1'
#
loop_
_entity.id
_entity.type
_entity.pdbx_description
1 polymer ?
#
loop_
_entity_poly.entity_id
_entity_poly.type
_entity_poly.pdbx_seq_one_letter_code
_entity_poly.pdbx_strand_id
1 'polypeptide(L)'
;MGLDYTYRLFFPRERVPEALEGLAARCAPPPRGTARIRLPQGIREFPFEPFREDPLPNWDDESYSFDIILRLEADESLEKFTRIAPQQLEAQGGETALGYVYFRVDNPPDEAVSCFVFIAGGNRMSWTFLDSRSLQSVFSDLLAAHGGLCGLLDRDEERTIFWWRGQVTWETVREAWTLEDIDAQMQKALRRREEQVRSAPRRRHRCIKK
;
A
#
# COMPACT_ATOMS: atom_id res chain seq x y z
N MET A 1 10.95 -17.86 13.06
CA MET A 1 9.92 -16.82 12.95
C MET A 1 9.90 -16.34 11.50
N GLY A 2 8.75 -16.36 10.85
CA GLY A 2 8.58 -15.78 9.51
C GLY A 2 8.54 -14.27 9.62
N LEU A 3 9.03 -13.56 8.58
CA LEU A 3 8.87 -12.12 8.45
C LEU A 3 7.57 -11.90 7.68
N ASP A 4 6.54 -11.35 8.32
CA ASP A 4 5.25 -11.07 7.71
C ASP A 4 5.05 -9.57 7.57
N TYR A 5 5.73 -8.99 6.56
CA TYR A 5 5.58 -7.56 6.28
C TYR A 5 4.22 -7.28 5.66
N THR A 6 3.62 -6.19 6.13
CA THR A 6 2.25 -5.82 5.79
C THR A 6 2.18 -4.36 5.36
N TYR A 7 1.60 -4.11 4.20
CA TYR A 7 1.15 -2.75 3.84
C TYR A 7 -0.26 -2.51 4.35
N ARG A 8 -0.47 -1.33 4.93
CA ARG A 8 -1.79 -0.86 5.36
C ARG A 8 -2.07 0.49 4.71
N LEU A 9 -3.17 0.57 3.97
CA LEU A 9 -3.61 1.80 3.31
C LEU A 9 -4.94 2.21 3.89
N PHE A 10 -5.00 3.41 4.43
CA PHE A 10 -6.19 3.94 5.09
C PHE A 10 -6.93 4.89 4.16
N PHE A 11 -8.22 4.64 3.97
CA PHE A 11 -9.11 5.45 3.15
C PHE A 11 -10.33 5.92 3.95
N PRO A 12 -10.90 7.11 3.63
CA PRO A 12 -12.27 7.40 4.05
C PRO A 12 -13.19 6.27 3.59
N ARG A 13 -14.11 5.82 4.45
CA ARG A 13 -14.98 4.67 4.16
C ARG A 13 -15.74 4.82 2.83
N GLU A 14 -16.25 6.02 2.55
CA GLU A 14 -16.97 6.31 1.32
C GLU A 14 -16.13 6.17 0.04
N ARG A 15 -14.79 6.11 0.18
CA ARG A 15 -13.85 5.93 -0.94
C ARG A 15 -13.49 4.48 -1.23
N VAL A 16 -13.93 3.56 -0.38
CA VAL A 16 -13.63 2.12 -0.54
C VAL A 16 -14.06 1.58 -1.92
N PRO A 17 -15.28 1.88 -2.43
CA PRO A 17 -15.70 1.39 -3.74
C PRO A 17 -14.74 1.80 -4.87
N GLU A 18 -14.38 3.07 -4.95
CA GLU A 18 -13.47 3.60 -5.98
C GLU A 18 -12.04 3.07 -5.78
N ALA A 19 -11.58 2.92 -4.53
CA ALA A 19 -10.26 2.36 -4.23
C ALA A 19 -10.17 0.88 -4.61
N LEU A 20 -11.24 0.09 -4.44
CA LEU A 20 -11.33 -1.31 -4.91
C LEU A 20 -11.24 -1.38 -6.45
N GLU A 21 -11.93 -0.51 -7.16
CA GLU A 21 -11.86 -0.43 -8.63
C GLU A 21 -10.45 -0.02 -9.09
N GLY A 22 -9.82 0.94 -8.41
CA GLY A 22 -8.45 1.35 -8.67
C GLY A 22 -7.43 0.23 -8.43
N LEU A 23 -7.59 -0.53 -7.35
CA LEU A 23 -6.77 -1.71 -7.07
C LEU A 23 -6.98 -2.79 -8.13
N ALA A 24 -8.22 -3.08 -8.52
CA ALA A 24 -8.55 -4.06 -9.53
C ALA A 24 -7.86 -3.79 -10.88
N ALA A 25 -7.73 -2.52 -11.26
CA ALA A 25 -7.02 -2.12 -12.47
C ALA A 25 -5.51 -2.47 -12.43
N ARG A 26 -4.95 -2.70 -11.25
CA ARG A 26 -3.57 -3.11 -11.02
C ARG A 26 -3.41 -4.62 -10.81
N CYS A 27 -4.49 -5.39 -10.87
CA CYS A 27 -4.44 -6.83 -10.67
C CYS A 27 -4.50 -7.59 -11.99
N ALA A 28 -3.81 -8.73 -12.04
CA ALA A 28 -4.00 -9.73 -13.08
C ALA A 28 -5.17 -10.65 -12.74
N PRO A 29 -5.87 -11.19 -13.73
CA PRO A 29 -6.91 -12.18 -13.47
C PRO A 29 -6.34 -13.40 -12.75
N PRO A 30 -6.95 -13.85 -11.65
CA PRO A 30 -6.51 -15.05 -10.94
C PRO A 30 -6.92 -16.31 -11.71
N PRO A 31 -6.21 -17.44 -11.54
CA PRO A 31 -6.47 -18.67 -12.28
C PRO A 31 -7.72 -19.44 -11.81
N ARG A 32 -8.20 -19.19 -10.60
CA ARG A 32 -9.29 -19.98 -9.98
C ARG A 32 -10.65 -19.29 -9.95
N GLY A 33 -10.75 -18.11 -10.54
CA GLY A 33 -12.00 -17.36 -10.60
C GLY A 33 -11.89 -15.98 -10.01
N THR A 34 -12.96 -15.21 -10.14
CA THR A 34 -13.05 -13.80 -9.79
C THR A 34 -14.01 -13.60 -8.61
N ALA A 35 -13.73 -12.61 -7.77
CA ALA A 35 -14.61 -12.26 -6.68
C ALA A 35 -15.73 -11.33 -7.14
N ARG A 36 -16.90 -11.47 -6.55
CA ARG A 36 -18.03 -10.55 -6.72
C ARG A 36 -18.22 -9.77 -5.42
N ILE A 37 -18.31 -8.46 -5.51
CA ILE A 37 -18.54 -7.57 -4.36
C ILE A 37 -19.77 -6.72 -4.65
N ARG A 38 -20.63 -6.55 -3.67
CA ARG A 38 -21.76 -5.63 -3.74
C ARG A 38 -21.30 -4.24 -3.37
N LEU A 39 -21.26 -3.34 -4.35
CA LEU A 39 -20.99 -1.92 -4.20
C LEU A 39 -22.30 -1.11 -4.14
N PRO A 40 -22.27 0.18 -3.78
CA PRO A 40 -23.46 1.05 -3.81
C PRO A 40 -24.14 1.10 -5.18
N GLN A 41 -23.37 0.97 -6.27
CA GLN A 41 -23.86 1.00 -7.65
C GLN A 41 -24.32 -0.37 -8.18
N GLY A 42 -24.24 -1.42 -7.38
CA GLY A 42 -24.59 -2.80 -7.73
C GLY A 42 -23.44 -3.79 -7.57
N ILE A 43 -23.66 -5.02 -8.02
CA ILE A 43 -22.66 -6.07 -7.92
C ILE A 43 -21.61 -5.87 -9.02
N ARG A 44 -20.33 -5.88 -8.64
CA ARG A 44 -19.19 -5.83 -9.54
C ARG A 44 -18.32 -7.08 -9.40
N GLU A 45 -17.69 -7.47 -10.48
CA GLU A 45 -16.71 -8.54 -10.54
C GLU A 45 -15.30 -7.96 -10.52
N PHE A 46 -14.44 -8.54 -9.67
CA PHE A 46 -13.07 -8.09 -9.43
C PHE A 46 -12.09 -9.22 -9.72
N PRO A 47 -10.89 -8.92 -10.26
CA PRO A 47 -9.82 -9.91 -10.47
C PRO A 47 -9.14 -10.28 -9.14
N PHE A 48 -9.94 -10.65 -8.16
CA PHE A 48 -9.53 -11.09 -6.83
C PHE A 48 -9.98 -12.55 -6.65
N GLU A 49 -9.12 -13.40 -6.11
CA GLU A 49 -9.44 -14.80 -5.86
C GLU A 49 -10.07 -14.95 -4.47
N PRO A 50 -11.32 -15.40 -4.36
CA PRO A 50 -11.96 -15.59 -3.05
C PRO A 50 -11.34 -16.78 -2.32
N PHE A 51 -11.16 -16.68 -1.00
CA PHE A 51 -10.63 -17.78 -0.16
C PHE A 51 -11.57 -18.94 0.01
N ARG A 52 -12.87 -18.69 -0.09
CA ARG A 52 -13.95 -19.66 0.07
C ARG A 52 -15.06 -19.36 -0.94
N GLU A 53 -15.92 -20.32 -1.16
CA GLU A 53 -17.24 -20.09 -1.79
C GLU A 53 -18.14 -19.30 -0.83
N ASP A 54 -17.68 -18.14 -0.39
CA ASP A 54 -18.33 -17.31 0.61
C ASP A 54 -19.46 -16.47 -0.01
N PRO A 55 -20.45 -16.09 0.80
CA PRO A 55 -21.50 -15.21 0.35
C PRO A 55 -20.91 -13.91 -0.19
N LEU A 56 -21.55 -13.37 -1.20
CA LEU A 56 -21.23 -12.11 -1.85
C LEU A 56 -21.00 -11.00 -0.82
N PRO A 57 -19.76 -10.56 -0.52
CA PRO A 57 -19.52 -9.54 0.47
C PRO A 57 -20.09 -8.20 0.02
N ASN A 58 -20.56 -7.41 0.99
CA ASN A 58 -20.83 -6.00 0.76
C ASN A 58 -19.54 -5.21 0.99
N TRP A 59 -19.38 -4.12 0.26
CA TRP A 59 -18.22 -3.25 0.36
C TRP A 59 -18.03 -2.65 1.78
N ASP A 60 -19.09 -2.59 2.57
CA ASP A 60 -19.14 -2.06 3.93
C ASP A 60 -19.25 -3.14 5.02
N ASP A 61 -19.16 -4.43 4.67
CA ASP A 61 -19.02 -5.51 5.66
C ASP A 61 -17.78 -5.25 6.52
N GLU A 62 -17.83 -5.63 7.80
CA GLU A 62 -16.79 -5.37 8.79
C GLU A 62 -15.41 -5.83 8.32
N SER A 63 -15.33 -7.00 7.68
CA SER A 63 -14.07 -7.49 7.09
C SER A 63 -14.34 -8.52 6.01
N TYR A 64 -13.57 -8.46 4.93
CA TYR A 64 -13.56 -9.47 3.87
C TYR A 64 -12.17 -9.56 3.22
N SER A 65 -11.85 -10.72 2.62
CA SER A 65 -10.48 -10.98 2.15
C SER A 65 -10.42 -11.81 0.88
N PHE A 66 -9.31 -11.66 0.16
CA PHE A 66 -9.03 -12.29 -1.12
C PHE A 66 -7.53 -12.55 -1.26
N ASP A 67 -7.18 -13.42 -2.20
CA ASP A 67 -5.86 -13.43 -2.80
C ASP A 67 -5.85 -12.56 -4.06
N ILE A 68 -4.81 -11.77 -4.25
CA ILE A 68 -4.64 -10.94 -5.44
C ILE A 68 -3.29 -11.17 -6.10
N ILE A 69 -3.24 -10.90 -7.40
CA ILE A 69 -2.02 -10.92 -8.19
C ILE A 69 -1.77 -9.51 -8.71
N LEU A 70 -0.81 -8.79 -8.11
CA LEU A 70 -0.49 -7.43 -8.52
C LEU A 70 0.37 -7.41 -9.77
N ARG A 71 0.01 -6.59 -10.76
CA ARG A 71 0.86 -6.25 -11.90
C ARG A 71 1.68 -5.03 -11.57
N LEU A 72 2.98 -5.15 -11.71
CA LEU A 72 3.95 -4.14 -11.31
C LEU A 72 4.97 -3.94 -12.41
N GLU A 73 5.40 -2.71 -12.61
CA GLU A 73 6.60 -2.42 -13.38
C GLU A 73 7.79 -3.16 -12.73
N ALA A 74 8.60 -3.86 -13.51
CA ALA A 74 9.68 -4.63 -12.94
C ALA A 74 10.76 -3.71 -12.37
N ASP A 75 11.18 -4.01 -11.16
CA ASP A 75 12.38 -3.44 -10.54
C ASP A 75 13.31 -4.55 -10.05
N GLU A 76 14.50 -4.19 -9.60
CA GLU A 76 15.52 -5.16 -9.18
C GLU A 76 15.02 -6.15 -8.11
N SER A 77 14.16 -5.71 -7.20
CA SER A 77 13.59 -6.57 -6.15
C SER A 77 12.58 -7.56 -6.72
N LEU A 78 11.71 -7.11 -7.62
CA LEU A 78 10.72 -7.95 -8.30
C LEU A 78 11.39 -8.95 -9.25
N GLU A 79 12.42 -8.56 -10.00
CA GLU A 79 13.19 -9.46 -10.86
C GLU A 79 13.84 -10.59 -10.04
N LYS A 80 14.46 -10.26 -8.92
CA LYS A 80 15.03 -11.25 -7.99
C LYS A 80 13.97 -12.18 -7.39
N PHE A 81 12.79 -11.65 -7.11
CA PHE A 81 11.69 -12.42 -6.57
C PHE A 81 11.10 -13.37 -7.59
N THR A 82 10.72 -12.88 -8.76
CA THR A 82 10.04 -13.66 -9.80
C THR A 82 10.99 -14.57 -10.57
N ARG A 83 12.28 -14.23 -10.62
CA ARG A 83 13.31 -14.93 -11.45
C ARG A 83 12.94 -14.95 -12.93
N ILE A 84 12.22 -13.95 -13.40
CA ILE A 84 11.83 -13.83 -14.79
C ILE A 84 13.06 -13.53 -15.65
N ALA A 85 13.14 -14.18 -16.82
CA ALA A 85 14.23 -13.88 -17.75
C ALA A 85 14.00 -12.51 -18.42
N PRO A 86 15.07 -11.72 -18.70
CA PRO A 86 14.94 -10.40 -19.33
C PRO A 86 14.11 -10.40 -20.62
N GLN A 87 14.27 -11.43 -21.46
CA GLN A 87 13.52 -11.56 -22.71
C GLN A 87 12.01 -11.77 -22.49
N GLN A 88 11.63 -12.46 -21.40
CA GLN A 88 10.22 -12.64 -21.02
C GLN A 88 9.66 -11.34 -20.47
N LEU A 89 10.45 -10.60 -19.72
CA LEU A 89 10.07 -9.31 -19.18
C LEU A 89 9.80 -8.29 -20.31
N GLU A 90 10.68 -8.21 -21.30
CA GLU A 90 10.48 -7.38 -22.49
C GLU A 90 9.20 -7.77 -23.25
N ALA A 91 8.95 -9.08 -23.42
CA ALA A 91 7.75 -9.59 -24.07
C ALA A 91 6.45 -9.26 -23.30
N GLN A 92 6.54 -9.01 -22.00
CA GLN A 92 5.44 -8.58 -21.13
C GLN A 92 5.35 -7.04 -20.97
N GLY A 93 6.08 -6.29 -21.80
CA GLY A 93 6.05 -4.82 -21.75
C GLY A 93 6.73 -4.23 -20.51
N GLY A 94 7.63 -4.94 -19.87
CA GLY A 94 8.36 -4.50 -18.67
C GLY A 94 7.59 -4.72 -17.37
N GLU A 95 6.40 -5.30 -17.43
CA GLU A 95 5.61 -5.63 -16.22
C GLU A 95 5.87 -7.06 -15.74
N THR A 96 5.75 -7.27 -14.45
CA THR A 96 5.79 -8.59 -13.81
C THR A 96 4.64 -8.75 -12.82
N ALA A 97 4.33 -9.99 -12.47
CA ALA A 97 3.26 -10.32 -11.54
C ALA A 97 3.84 -10.67 -10.15
N LEU A 98 3.40 -9.96 -9.12
CA LEU A 98 3.58 -10.36 -7.74
C LEU A 98 2.32 -11.12 -7.31
N GLY A 99 2.44 -12.46 -7.27
CA GLY A 99 1.30 -13.36 -7.09
C GLY A 99 1.01 -13.68 -5.64
N TYR A 100 -0.27 -13.92 -5.37
CA TYR A 100 -0.84 -14.38 -4.11
C TYR A 100 -0.47 -13.53 -2.92
N VAL A 101 -0.70 -12.23 -3.06
CA VAL A 101 -0.73 -11.30 -1.94
C VAL A 101 -2.07 -11.47 -1.24
N TYR A 102 -2.05 -11.78 0.05
CA TYR A 102 -3.27 -11.77 0.84
C TYR A 102 -3.75 -10.34 1.01
N PHE A 103 -4.94 -10.07 0.50
CA PHE A 103 -5.60 -8.77 0.57
C PHE A 103 -6.83 -8.84 1.45
N ARG A 104 -6.95 -7.91 2.39
CA ARG A 104 -8.11 -7.79 3.27
C ARG A 104 -8.55 -6.34 3.36
N VAL A 105 -9.85 -6.15 3.40
CA VAL A 105 -10.48 -4.86 3.73
C VAL A 105 -11.04 -4.98 5.15
N ASP A 106 -10.66 -4.05 5.99
CA ASP A 106 -11.19 -3.92 7.35
C ASP A 106 -11.99 -2.61 7.43
N ASN A 107 -13.26 -2.72 7.81
CA ASN A 107 -14.21 -1.62 7.97
C ASN A 107 -14.74 -1.61 9.42
N PRO A 108 -13.98 -1.09 10.40
CA PRO A 108 -14.44 -1.04 11.78
C PRO A 108 -15.80 -0.32 11.87
N PRO A 109 -16.79 -0.89 12.59
CA PRO A 109 -18.19 -0.40 12.53
C PRO A 109 -18.36 1.05 13.00
N ASP A 110 -17.55 1.50 13.94
CA ASP A 110 -17.64 2.83 14.55
C ASP A 110 -16.66 3.85 13.94
N GLU A 111 -15.94 3.48 12.87
CA GLU A 111 -14.95 4.34 12.25
C GLU A 111 -15.38 4.79 10.85
N ALA A 112 -15.10 6.06 10.53
CA ALA A 112 -15.30 6.61 9.19
C ALA A 112 -14.14 6.25 8.23
N VAL A 113 -13.24 5.37 8.66
CA VAL A 113 -12.01 4.99 7.96
C VAL A 113 -11.96 3.49 7.78
N SER A 114 -11.60 3.07 6.58
CA SER A 114 -11.34 1.68 6.21
C SER A 114 -9.87 1.45 5.99
N CYS A 115 -9.40 0.22 6.21
CA CYS A 115 -8.03 -0.18 6.01
C CYS A 115 -7.92 -1.29 4.96
N PHE A 116 -7.16 -1.05 3.90
CA PHE A 116 -6.72 -2.08 2.97
C PHE A 116 -5.42 -2.68 3.49
N VAL A 117 -5.43 -3.96 3.77
CA VAL A 117 -4.30 -4.70 4.34
C VAL A 117 -3.75 -5.67 3.31
N PHE A 118 -2.46 -5.53 2.98
CA PHE A 118 -1.76 -6.41 2.06
C PHE A 118 -0.68 -7.16 2.82
N ILE A 119 -0.80 -8.47 2.91
CA ILE A 119 0.13 -9.32 3.67
C ILE A 119 0.98 -10.13 2.71
N ALA A 120 2.29 -10.11 2.93
CA ALA A 120 3.22 -10.92 2.17
C ALA A 120 3.04 -12.42 2.47
N GLY A 121 2.94 -13.25 1.45
CA GLY A 121 2.76 -14.70 1.57
C GLY A 121 4.03 -15.46 2.00
N GLY A 122 4.94 -14.85 2.72
CA GLY A 122 6.15 -15.46 3.26
C GLY A 122 7.41 -14.58 3.14
N ASN A 123 8.50 -15.02 3.78
CA ASN A 123 9.73 -14.24 3.96
C ASN A 123 10.29 -13.61 2.69
N ARG A 124 10.25 -14.34 1.58
CA ARG A 124 10.82 -13.84 0.32
C ARG A 124 9.99 -12.70 -0.25
N MET A 125 8.66 -12.77 -0.13
CA MET A 125 7.76 -11.69 -0.52
C MET A 125 7.87 -10.51 0.44
N SER A 126 8.11 -10.75 1.73
CA SER A 126 8.34 -9.68 2.72
C SER A 126 9.56 -8.82 2.35
N TRP A 127 10.65 -9.42 1.89
CA TRP A 127 11.78 -8.65 1.38
C TRP A 127 11.42 -7.83 0.12
N THR A 128 10.60 -8.38 -0.77
CA THR A 128 10.09 -7.63 -1.92
C THR A 128 9.19 -6.47 -1.48
N PHE A 129 8.36 -6.67 -0.46
CA PHE A 129 7.54 -5.60 0.12
C PHE A 129 8.41 -4.44 0.65
N LEU A 130 9.55 -4.77 1.26
CA LEU A 130 10.48 -3.76 1.78
C LEU A 130 11.19 -2.99 0.66
N ASP A 131 11.69 -3.70 -0.35
CA ASP A 131 12.69 -3.19 -1.29
C ASP A 131 12.12 -2.72 -2.63
N SER A 132 10.91 -3.18 -3.02
CA SER A 132 10.32 -2.83 -4.31
C SER A 132 9.78 -1.40 -4.33
N ARG A 133 10.40 -0.57 -5.17
CA ARG A 133 9.95 0.80 -5.42
C ARG A 133 8.66 0.83 -6.25
N SER A 134 8.52 -0.11 -7.16
CA SER A 134 7.33 -0.24 -8.00
C SER A 134 6.09 -0.52 -7.15
N LEU A 135 6.19 -1.45 -6.19
CA LEU A 135 5.11 -1.74 -5.25
C LEU A 135 4.74 -0.51 -4.41
N GLN A 136 5.75 0.19 -3.90
CA GLN A 136 5.55 1.42 -3.13
C GLN A 136 4.89 2.53 -3.96
N SER A 137 5.27 2.66 -5.24
CA SER A 137 4.66 3.61 -6.17
C SER A 137 3.20 3.28 -6.41
N VAL A 138 2.87 2.02 -6.70
CA VAL A 138 1.48 1.58 -6.92
C VAL A 138 0.59 1.90 -5.72
N PHE A 139 1.06 1.65 -4.50
CA PHE A 139 0.29 1.96 -3.30
C PHE A 139 0.18 3.47 -3.04
N SER A 140 1.24 4.24 -3.33
CA SER A 140 1.19 5.70 -3.25
C SER A 140 0.22 6.29 -4.27
N ASP A 141 0.23 5.78 -5.50
CA ASP A 141 -0.68 6.20 -6.57
C ASP A 141 -2.14 5.87 -6.23
N LEU A 142 -2.39 4.69 -5.64
CA LEU A 142 -3.71 4.29 -5.20
C LEU A 142 -4.25 5.24 -4.10
N LEU A 143 -3.41 5.58 -3.12
CA LEU A 143 -3.75 6.54 -2.08
C LEU A 143 -4.01 7.93 -2.65
N ALA A 144 -3.16 8.39 -3.57
CA ALA A 144 -3.29 9.69 -4.21
C ALA A 144 -4.59 9.81 -5.02
N ALA A 145 -4.90 8.79 -5.84
CA ALA A 145 -6.04 8.79 -6.72
C ALA A 145 -7.40 8.73 -5.99
N HIS A 146 -7.43 8.08 -4.83
CA HIS A 146 -8.67 7.79 -4.10
C HIS A 146 -8.77 8.48 -2.73
N GLY A 147 -8.01 9.56 -2.51
CA GLY A 147 -8.10 10.38 -1.30
C GLY A 147 -7.63 9.65 -0.04
N GLY A 148 -6.63 8.79 -0.19
CA GLY A 148 -6.06 8.04 0.93
C GLY A 148 -5.49 8.95 2.02
N LEU A 149 -5.66 8.55 3.26
CA LEU A 149 -5.26 9.30 4.45
C LEU A 149 -3.84 8.98 4.90
N CYS A 150 -3.51 7.68 4.93
CA CYS A 150 -2.22 7.18 5.39
C CYS A 150 -1.86 5.88 4.67
N GLY A 151 -0.57 5.69 4.41
CA GLY A 151 0.01 4.44 3.95
C GLY A 151 1.20 4.08 4.82
N LEU A 152 1.21 2.88 5.38
CA LEU A 152 2.31 2.40 6.20
C LEU A 152 2.77 1.00 5.80
N LEU A 153 4.05 0.74 5.98
CA LEU A 153 4.67 -0.58 5.95
C LEU A 153 4.95 -1.01 7.38
N ASP A 154 4.24 -2.05 7.83
CA ASP A 154 4.39 -2.68 9.15
C ASP A 154 5.45 -3.80 9.05
N ARG A 155 6.48 -3.73 9.90
CA ARG A 155 7.62 -4.63 9.93
C ARG A 155 7.83 -5.17 11.35
N ASP A 156 6.79 -5.78 11.91
CA ASP A 156 6.74 -6.30 13.28
C ASP A 156 6.92 -5.21 14.37
N GLU A 157 8.16 -4.76 14.62
CA GLU A 157 8.48 -3.79 15.66
C GLU A 157 8.51 -2.33 15.18
N GLU A 158 8.65 -2.15 13.88
CA GLU A 158 8.79 -0.82 13.27
C GLU A 158 7.74 -0.60 12.18
N ARG A 159 7.14 0.58 12.17
CA ARG A 159 6.24 1.03 11.13
C ARG A 159 6.84 2.19 10.39
N THR A 160 6.89 2.07 9.07
CA THR A 160 7.32 3.16 8.20
C THR A 160 6.11 3.75 7.51
N ILE A 161 5.82 5.03 7.78
CA ILE A 161 4.78 5.76 7.07
C ILE A 161 5.40 6.28 5.78
N PHE A 162 4.93 5.75 4.64
CA PHE A 162 5.41 6.14 3.31
C PHE A 162 4.49 7.16 2.64
N TRP A 163 3.25 7.29 3.10
CA TRP A 163 2.25 8.26 2.63
C TRP A 163 1.46 8.84 3.80
N TRP A 164 1.28 10.15 3.81
CA TRP A 164 0.46 10.82 4.80
C TRP A 164 -0.21 12.05 4.23
N ARG A 165 -1.57 12.07 4.22
CA ARG A 165 -2.41 13.19 3.82
C ARG A 165 -1.98 13.87 2.51
N GLY A 166 -1.75 13.09 1.45
CA GLY A 166 -1.41 13.60 0.12
C GLY A 166 0.10 13.79 -0.12
N GLN A 167 0.96 13.39 0.80
CA GLN A 167 2.41 13.56 0.68
C GLN A 167 3.14 12.23 0.87
N VAL A 168 4.10 11.97 -0.03
CA VAL A 168 5.07 10.90 0.17
C VAL A 168 6.01 11.29 1.32
N THR A 169 6.19 10.38 2.27
CA THR A 169 7.06 10.56 3.43
C THR A 169 7.85 9.28 3.67
N TRP A 170 8.70 9.24 4.66
CA TRP A 170 9.43 8.02 5.06
C TRP A 170 9.78 8.17 6.54
N GLU A 171 8.74 8.33 7.35
CA GLU A 171 8.90 8.49 8.78
C GLU A 171 8.69 7.16 9.50
N THR A 172 9.65 6.78 10.32
CA THR A 172 9.49 5.63 11.21
C THR A 172 8.75 6.05 12.47
N VAL A 173 7.66 5.36 12.77
CA VAL A 173 6.87 5.54 13.98
C VAL A 173 6.93 4.27 14.82
N ARG A 174 6.87 4.42 16.13
CA ARG A 174 6.85 3.33 17.08
C ARG A 174 5.55 3.41 17.88
N GLU A 175 5.00 2.25 18.23
CA GLU A 175 3.81 2.16 19.11
C GLU A 175 2.59 2.97 18.62
N ALA A 176 2.47 3.20 17.31
CA ALA A 176 1.32 3.86 16.71
C ALA A 176 0.37 2.80 16.16
N TRP A 177 -0.76 2.57 16.83
CA TRP A 177 -1.72 1.52 16.48
C TRP A 177 -2.97 2.07 15.80
N THR A 178 -3.31 3.32 16.07
CA THR A 178 -4.46 4.00 15.50
C THR A 178 -4.04 5.12 14.54
N LEU A 179 -4.97 5.56 13.70
CA LEU A 179 -4.73 6.70 12.81
C LEU A 179 -4.45 7.99 13.61
N GLU A 180 -5.06 8.14 14.79
CA GLU A 180 -4.82 9.26 15.71
C GLU A 180 -3.39 9.27 16.24
N ASP A 181 -2.86 8.10 16.65
CA ASP A 181 -1.47 7.96 17.10
C ASP A 181 -0.50 8.32 15.97
N ILE A 182 -0.78 7.84 14.75
CA ILE A 182 -0.01 8.15 13.57
C ILE A 182 -0.03 9.66 13.30
N ASP A 183 -1.20 10.28 13.27
CA ASP A 183 -1.34 11.72 13.05
C ASP A 183 -0.56 12.54 14.10
N ALA A 184 -0.65 12.18 15.37
CA ALA A 184 0.07 12.86 16.44
C ALA A 184 1.59 12.77 16.26
N GLN A 185 2.11 11.59 15.89
CA GLN A 185 3.54 11.39 15.65
C GLN A 185 4.01 12.11 14.38
N MET A 186 3.24 12.07 13.30
CA MET A 186 3.56 12.78 12.05
C MET A 186 3.60 14.29 12.24
N GLN A 187 2.63 14.87 12.96
CA GLN A 187 2.66 16.29 13.29
C GLN A 187 3.89 16.68 14.11
N LYS A 188 4.28 15.83 15.07
CA LYS A 188 5.51 16.04 15.85
C LYS A 188 6.78 15.98 15.00
N ALA A 189 6.84 15.04 14.05
CA ALA A 189 7.97 14.91 13.14
C ALA A 189 8.09 16.13 12.22
N LEU A 190 6.98 16.62 11.66
CA LEU A 190 6.95 17.82 10.83
C LEU A 190 7.41 19.08 11.57
N ARG A 191 6.92 19.30 12.80
CA ARG A 191 7.37 20.44 13.64
C ARG A 191 8.88 20.40 13.88
N ARG A 192 9.44 19.23 14.18
CA ARG A 192 10.90 19.07 14.37
C ARG A 192 11.68 19.42 13.10
N ARG A 193 11.19 19.01 11.91
CA ARG A 193 11.84 19.38 10.64
C ARG A 193 11.82 20.89 10.40
N GLU A 194 10.69 21.55 10.64
CA GLU A 194 10.57 23.00 10.52
C GLU A 194 11.53 23.74 11.45
N GLU A 195 11.65 23.29 12.69
CA GLU A 195 12.58 23.85 13.67
C GLU A 195 14.03 23.66 13.22
N GLN A 196 14.40 22.49 12.70
CA GLN A 196 15.74 22.23 12.16
C GLN A 196 16.06 23.10 10.96
N VAL A 197 15.11 23.31 10.06
CA VAL A 197 15.31 24.21 8.90
C VAL A 197 15.47 25.67 9.35
N ARG A 198 14.71 26.11 10.34
CA ARG A 198 14.83 27.47 10.91
C ARG A 198 16.15 27.70 11.65
N SER A 199 16.67 26.68 12.31
CA SER A 199 17.91 26.75 13.10
C SER A 199 19.17 26.51 12.27
N ALA A 200 19.05 26.05 11.02
CA ALA A 200 20.19 25.81 10.15
C ALA A 200 20.91 27.11 9.84
N PRO A 201 22.22 27.21 10.09
CA PRO A 201 22.97 28.44 9.86
C PRO A 201 22.94 28.79 8.38
N ARG A 202 22.41 29.98 8.05
CA ARG A 202 22.45 30.51 6.68
C ARG A 202 23.91 30.54 6.23
N ARG A 203 24.31 29.60 5.35
CA ARG A 203 25.65 29.66 4.73
C ARG A 203 25.80 31.01 4.03
N ARG A 204 26.54 31.93 4.66
CA ARG A 204 26.96 33.18 4.02
C ARG A 204 27.80 32.79 2.81
N HIS A 205 27.27 33.00 1.61
CA HIS A 205 28.08 32.96 0.40
C HIS A 205 29.20 34.03 0.60
N ARG A 206 30.40 33.59 0.92
CA ARG A 206 31.58 34.43 0.78
C ARG A 206 31.74 34.69 -0.73
N CYS A 207 31.35 35.87 -1.15
CA CYS A 207 31.79 36.41 -2.44
C CYS A 207 33.31 36.50 -2.41
N ILE A 208 33.96 35.58 -3.11
CA ILE A 208 35.38 35.70 -3.40
C ILE A 208 35.46 36.77 -4.52
N LYS A 209 35.78 38.00 -4.15
CA LYS A 209 36.20 39.03 -5.13
C LYS A 209 37.56 38.58 -5.65
N LYS A 210 37.65 38.32 -6.95
CA LYS A 210 38.90 38.30 -7.71
C LYS A 210 39.24 39.72 -8.13
#